data_940858eca1555f8c15c26b14f3901865
#
_entry.id   940858eca1555f8c15c26b14f3901865
#
_cell.length_a   1.000
_cell.length_b   1.000
_cell.length_c   1.000
_cell.angle_alpha   90.00
_cell.angle_beta   90.00
_cell.angle_gamma   90.00
#
_symmetry.space_group_name_H-M   'P 1'
#
loop_
_entity.id
_entity.type
_entity.pdbx_description
1 polymer ?
#
loop_
_entity_poly.entity_id
_entity_poly.type
_entity_poly.pdbx_seq_one_letter_code
_entity_poly.pdbx_strand_id
1 'polypeptide(L)'
;MSEKLQKVLARAGHGSRREIESIIEAGRVSVDGKIAKLGDRVEVTPGLKIRIDGHLISVRESAEQICRVLAYYKPEGELCTRNDPEGRPTVFDRLPKLRGARWIAVGRLDVNTCGLLLFTTDGELANRLMHPSREVEREYAVRVFGQVDDAKLRDLSRGVQLEDGPAAFKTIKFSGGEGINQWYNVTLTEGR
;
A
#
# COMPACT_ATOMS: atom_id res chain seq x y z
N MET A 1 -10.31 14.11 19.71
CA MET A 1 -11.14 13.04 19.07
C MET A 1 -10.53 11.67 19.38
N SER A 2 -11.38 10.72 19.81
CA SER A 2 -10.88 9.38 20.10
C SER A 2 -10.66 8.56 18.83
N GLU A 3 -9.51 7.89 18.74
CA GLU A 3 -9.12 7.03 17.62
C GLU A 3 -8.88 5.60 18.11
N LYS A 4 -9.00 4.61 17.21
CA LYS A 4 -8.63 3.22 17.52
C LYS A 4 -7.14 3.14 17.86
N LEU A 5 -6.79 2.48 18.96
CA LEU A 5 -5.43 2.36 19.46
C LEU A 5 -4.45 1.81 18.39
N GLN A 6 -4.85 0.75 17.66
CA GLN A 6 -4.02 0.20 16.59
C GLN A 6 -3.76 1.21 15.46
N LYS A 7 -4.71 2.14 15.20
CA LYS A 7 -4.50 3.19 14.19
C LYS A 7 -3.43 4.19 14.66
N VAL A 8 -3.51 4.61 15.93
CA VAL A 8 -2.55 5.54 16.55
C VAL A 8 -1.14 4.96 16.54
N LEU A 9 -0.98 3.71 16.99
CA LEU A 9 0.31 3.04 17.07
C LEU A 9 0.92 2.75 15.70
N ALA A 10 0.10 2.33 14.73
CA ALA A 10 0.57 2.10 13.36
C ALA A 10 1.04 3.41 12.71
N ARG A 11 0.31 4.51 12.93
CA ARG A 11 0.70 5.85 12.46
C ARG A 11 2.03 6.31 13.07
N ALA A 12 2.25 6.02 14.34
CA ALA A 12 3.51 6.33 15.04
C ALA A 12 4.68 5.46 14.62
N GLY A 13 4.49 4.48 13.73
CA GLY A 13 5.57 3.69 13.16
C GLY A 13 5.89 2.37 13.86
N HIS A 14 5.07 1.95 14.83
CA HIS A 14 5.31 0.75 15.63
C HIS A 14 4.88 -0.57 14.96
N GLY A 15 4.40 -0.53 13.73
CA GLY A 15 4.00 -1.72 12.97
C GLY A 15 2.79 -1.47 12.07
N SER A 16 2.34 -2.49 11.34
CA SER A 16 1.05 -2.46 10.63
C SER A 16 -0.10 -2.55 11.62
N ARG A 17 -1.31 -2.21 11.19
CA ARG A 17 -2.50 -2.35 12.07
C ARG A 17 -2.67 -3.78 12.57
N ARG A 18 -2.45 -4.79 11.71
CA ARG A 18 -2.55 -6.21 12.07
C ARG A 18 -1.47 -6.64 13.06
N GLU A 19 -0.22 -6.21 12.85
CA GLU A 19 0.86 -6.46 13.83
C GLU A 19 0.55 -5.82 15.18
N ILE A 20 0.04 -4.59 15.17
CA ILE A 20 -0.38 -3.92 16.41
C ILE A 20 -1.55 -4.65 17.09
N GLU A 21 -2.54 -5.12 16.33
CA GLU A 21 -3.64 -5.93 16.86
C GLU A 21 -3.10 -7.18 17.56
N SER A 22 -2.15 -7.90 16.93
CA SER A 22 -1.53 -9.09 17.52
C SER A 22 -0.79 -8.79 18.83
N ILE A 23 -0.05 -7.67 18.93
CA ILE A 23 0.64 -7.32 20.18
C ILE A 23 -0.32 -6.82 21.27
N ILE A 24 -1.46 -6.22 20.91
CA ILE A 24 -2.54 -5.87 21.84
C ILE A 24 -3.18 -7.14 22.40
N GLU A 25 -3.54 -8.10 21.55
CA GLU A 25 -4.10 -9.39 21.96
C GLU A 25 -3.14 -10.19 22.86
N ALA A 26 -1.84 -10.08 22.60
CA ALA A 26 -0.80 -10.68 23.44
C ALA A 26 -0.61 -9.95 24.80
N GLY A 27 -1.39 -8.90 25.09
CA GLY A 27 -1.30 -8.15 26.35
C GLY A 27 -0.03 -7.30 26.51
N ARG A 28 0.68 -7.05 25.40
CA ARG A 28 1.98 -6.34 25.39
C ARG A 28 1.84 -4.81 25.35
N VAL A 29 0.61 -4.30 25.20
CA VAL A 29 0.34 -2.85 25.13
C VAL A 29 -0.43 -2.41 26.37
N SER A 30 -0.01 -1.30 26.99
CA SER A 30 -0.75 -0.65 28.05
C SER A 30 -0.97 0.84 27.78
N VAL A 31 -2.12 1.33 28.23
CA VAL A 31 -2.54 2.74 28.15
C VAL A 31 -2.81 3.21 29.56
N ASP A 32 -2.11 4.25 30.02
CA ASP A 32 -2.20 4.82 31.38
C ASP A 32 -2.13 3.75 32.48
N GLY A 33 -1.25 2.75 32.28
CA GLY A 33 -1.02 1.66 33.22
C GLY A 33 -1.99 0.48 33.11
N LYS A 34 -3.02 0.54 32.28
CA LYS A 34 -3.97 -0.57 32.05
C LYS A 34 -3.64 -1.31 30.78
N ILE A 35 -3.68 -2.65 30.82
CA ILE A 35 -3.51 -3.49 29.63
C ILE A 35 -4.61 -3.18 28.63
N ALA A 36 -4.23 -2.86 27.41
CA ALA A 36 -5.14 -2.55 26.32
C ALA A 36 -5.77 -3.83 25.75
N LYS A 37 -7.00 -3.67 25.24
CA LYS A 37 -7.74 -4.73 24.56
C LYS A 37 -7.98 -4.37 23.09
N LEU A 38 -8.24 -5.38 22.28
CA LEU A 38 -8.59 -5.16 20.87
C LEU A 38 -9.89 -4.33 20.79
N GLY A 39 -9.84 -3.29 19.96
CA GLY A 39 -10.94 -2.35 19.79
C GLY A 39 -10.88 -1.11 20.68
N ASP A 40 -9.97 -1.06 21.64
CA ASP A 40 -9.78 0.12 22.48
C ASP A 40 -9.49 1.37 21.67
N ARG A 41 -10.03 2.47 22.19
CA ARG A 41 -9.88 3.80 21.60
C ARG A 41 -9.17 4.72 22.59
N VAL A 42 -8.35 5.59 22.06
CA VAL A 42 -7.61 6.57 22.86
C VAL A 42 -7.79 7.97 22.27
N GLU A 43 -7.74 8.95 23.14
CA GLU A 43 -7.61 10.34 22.75
C GLU A 43 -6.16 10.76 23.00
N VAL A 44 -5.47 11.13 21.91
CA VAL A 44 -4.04 11.50 22.02
C VAL A 44 -3.96 12.89 22.63
N THR A 45 -3.52 12.94 23.88
CA THR A 45 -3.30 14.15 24.66
C THR A 45 -1.85 14.18 25.16
N PRO A 46 -1.30 15.34 25.57
CA PRO A 46 0.08 15.44 26.08
C PRO A 46 0.36 14.54 27.29
N GLY A 47 -0.67 14.17 28.07
CA GLY A 47 -0.55 13.31 29.24
C GLY A 47 -0.70 11.81 28.99
N LEU A 48 -1.10 11.41 27.78
CA LEU A 48 -1.33 10.01 27.43
C LEU A 48 -0.02 9.20 27.50
N LYS A 49 -0.04 8.11 28.27
CA LYS A 49 1.11 7.20 28.42
C LYS A 49 0.80 5.85 27.79
N ILE A 50 1.35 5.60 26.62
CA ILE A 50 1.25 4.28 25.99
C ILE A 50 2.59 3.56 26.11
N ARG A 51 2.56 2.27 26.49
CA ARG A 51 3.75 1.42 26.54
C ARG A 51 3.55 0.18 25.69
N ILE A 52 4.63 -0.22 25.05
CA ILE A 52 4.78 -1.52 24.38
C ILE A 52 5.92 -2.25 25.08
N ASP A 53 5.67 -3.46 25.59
CA ASP A 53 6.63 -4.25 26.37
C ASP A 53 7.24 -3.45 27.53
N GLY A 54 6.44 -2.62 28.20
CA GLY A 54 6.88 -1.77 29.29
C GLY A 54 7.58 -0.46 28.88
N HIS A 55 8.00 -0.32 27.62
CA HIS A 55 8.68 0.87 27.12
C HIS A 55 7.68 1.96 26.72
N LEU A 56 7.88 3.16 27.26
CA LEU A 56 7.07 4.33 26.91
C LEU A 56 7.30 4.71 25.44
N ILE A 57 6.24 4.86 24.69
CA ILE A 57 6.29 5.28 23.29
C ILE A 57 5.68 6.67 23.12
N SER A 58 6.22 7.42 22.16
CA SER A 58 5.69 8.74 21.79
C SER A 58 4.69 8.60 20.66
N VAL A 59 3.53 9.19 20.85
CA VAL A 59 2.50 9.30 19.82
C VAL A 59 2.16 10.79 19.62
N ARG A 60 1.80 11.15 18.39
CA ARG A 60 1.39 12.52 18.04
C ARG A 60 -0.07 12.52 17.63
N GLU A 61 -0.73 13.64 17.84
CA GLU A 61 -2.06 13.86 17.28
C GLU A 61 -2.05 13.76 15.75
N SER A 62 -3.19 13.36 15.18
CA SER A 62 -3.32 13.22 13.74
C SER A 62 -3.05 14.54 13.00
N ALA A 63 -3.49 15.66 13.58
CA ALA A 63 -3.30 17.00 13.01
C ALA A 63 -1.84 17.49 13.01
N GLU A 64 -0.99 16.95 13.90
CA GLU A 64 0.43 17.31 14.00
C GLU A 64 1.32 16.48 13.08
N GLN A 65 0.76 15.48 12.42
CA GLN A 65 1.53 14.58 11.58
C GLN A 65 1.65 15.14 10.16
N ILE A 66 2.88 15.46 9.76
CA ILE A 66 3.17 15.92 8.42
C ILE A 66 2.94 14.76 7.45
N CYS A 67 1.98 14.92 6.53
CA CYS A 67 1.81 14.01 5.42
C CYS A 67 3.01 14.14 4.46
N ARG A 68 3.75 13.06 4.31
CA ARG A 68 4.84 12.95 3.33
C ARG A 68 4.42 12.02 2.22
N VAL A 69 4.77 12.39 1.00
CA VAL A 69 4.57 11.57 -0.19
C VAL A 69 5.91 11.42 -0.89
N LEU A 70 6.19 10.21 -1.37
CA LEU A 70 7.39 9.89 -2.11
C LEU A 70 7.00 9.15 -3.38
N ALA A 71 7.49 9.63 -4.51
CA ALA A 71 7.43 8.94 -5.78
C ALA A 71 8.70 8.09 -5.93
N TYR A 72 8.52 6.80 -6.14
CA TYR A 72 9.59 5.82 -6.27
C TYR A 72 9.53 5.15 -7.62
N TYR A 73 10.64 5.11 -8.32
CA TYR A 73 10.78 4.25 -9.49
C TYR A 73 11.17 2.86 -9.02
N LYS A 74 10.20 1.94 -9.00
CA LYS A 74 10.47 0.55 -8.67
C LYS A 74 11.20 -0.13 -9.83
N PRO A 75 12.42 -0.67 -9.65
CA PRO A 75 13.05 -1.51 -10.64
C PRO A 75 12.42 -2.92 -10.67
N GLU A 76 12.72 -3.69 -11.70
CA GLU A 76 12.47 -5.13 -11.70
C GLU A 76 13.29 -5.82 -10.61
N GLY A 77 12.77 -6.92 -10.07
CA GLY A 77 13.43 -7.74 -9.05
C GLY A 77 13.15 -7.33 -7.60
N GLU A 78 12.56 -6.17 -7.34
CA GLU A 78 12.16 -5.78 -5.99
C GLU A 78 10.72 -6.20 -5.67
N LEU A 79 10.51 -6.64 -4.44
CA LEU A 79 9.19 -7.07 -3.93
C LEU A 79 8.49 -5.94 -3.18
N CYS A 80 7.19 -5.80 -3.38
CA CYS A 80 6.34 -4.86 -2.65
C CYS A 80 5.88 -5.44 -1.30
N THR A 81 6.83 -5.90 -0.48
CA THR A 81 6.59 -6.41 0.88
C THR A 81 7.60 -5.83 1.84
N ARG A 82 7.27 -5.82 3.15
CA ARG A 82 8.22 -5.43 4.21
C ARG A 82 9.09 -6.58 4.66
N ASN A 83 8.55 -7.79 4.63
CA ASN A 83 9.22 -8.98 5.05
C ASN A 83 9.14 -10.01 3.92
N ASP A 84 10.29 -10.45 3.46
CA ASP A 84 10.40 -11.57 2.56
C ASP A 84 11.14 -12.70 3.27
N PRO A 85 10.52 -13.89 3.41
CA PRO A 85 11.16 -15.02 4.09
C PRO A 85 12.44 -15.51 3.40
N GLU A 86 12.58 -15.25 2.09
CA GLU A 86 13.74 -15.65 1.30
C GLU A 86 14.83 -14.58 1.26
N GLY A 87 14.61 -13.42 1.90
CA GLY A 87 15.59 -12.34 1.96
C GLY A 87 15.83 -11.62 0.63
N ARG A 88 14.89 -11.67 -0.31
CA ARG A 88 14.98 -10.94 -1.58
C ARG A 88 14.82 -9.44 -1.35
N PRO A 89 15.40 -8.59 -2.23
CA PRO A 89 15.28 -7.14 -2.14
C PRO A 89 13.82 -6.69 -2.12
N THR A 90 13.53 -5.73 -1.26
CA THR A 90 12.19 -5.12 -1.17
C THR A 90 12.22 -3.63 -1.49
N VAL A 91 11.10 -3.09 -1.92
CA VAL A 91 10.96 -1.65 -2.18
C VAL A 91 11.23 -0.80 -0.94
N PHE A 92 11.09 -1.36 0.28
CA PHE A 92 11.29 -0.64 1.52
C PHE A 92 12.76 -0.49 1.92
N ASP A 93 13.67 -1.30 1.35
CA ASP A 93 15.10 -1.29 1.70
C ASP A 93 15.80 0.01 1.32
N ARG A 94 15.32 0.68 0.27
CA ARG A 94 15.89 1.92 -0.28
C ARG A 94 15.16 3.20 0.15
N LEU A 95 14.07 3.07 0.90
CA LEU A 95 13.31 4.25 1.32
C LEU A 95 14.04 5.02 2.42
N PRO A 96 13.92 6.35 2.45
CA PRO A 96 14.46 7.16 3.55
C PRO A 96 13.88 6.71 4.90
N LYS A 97 14.75 6.61 5.91
CA LYS A 97 14.31 6.26 7.27
C LYS A 97 13.44 7.37 7.84
N LEU A 98 12.36 6.98 8.50
CA LEU A 98 11.45 7.89 9.20
C LEU A 98 11.57 7.71 10.72
N ARG A 99 11.40 8.80 11.46
CA ARG A 99 11.26 8.77 12.91
C ARG A 99 9.81 9.06 13.29
N GLY A 100 9.20 8.18 14.09
CA GLY A 100 7.82 8.32 14.56
C GLY A 100 6.75 8.25 13.46
N ALA A 101 7.08 7.65 12.32
CA ALA A 101 6.18 7.39 11.20
C ALA A 101 6.68 6.21 10.37
N ARG A 102 5.89 5.75 9.41
CA ARG A 102 6.27 4.68 8.49
C ARG A 102 5.78 4.98 7.07
N TRP A 103 6.52 4.49 6.10
CA TRP A 103 6.04 4.50 4.71
C TRP A 103 4.95 3.46 4.50
N ILE A 104 3.92 3.83 3.77
CA ILE A 104 2.83 2.98 3.31
C ILE A 104 2.87 3.01 1.80
N ALA A 105 2.97 1.84 1.17
CA ALA A 105 2.90 1.74 -0.29
C ALA A 105 1.47 2.00 -0.76
N VAL A 106 1.32 2.79 -1.81
CA VAL A 106 0.05 3.03 -2.48
C VAL A 106 -0.11 2.01 -3.60
N GLY A 107 -0.58 0.84 -3.26
CA GLY A 107 -0.67 -0.31 -4.16
C GLY A 107 0.60 -1.16 -4.19
N ARG A 108 0.64 -2.03 -5.16
CA ARG A 108 1.76 -2.96 -5.40
C ARG A 108 2.02 -3.08 -6.88
N LEU A 109 3.26 -3.35 -7.21
CA LEU A 109 3.70 -3.82 -8.53
C LEU A 109 4.34 -5.19 -8.36
N ASP A 110 4.18 -6.06 -9.33
CA ASP A 110 4.79 -7.37 -9.34
C ASP A 110 6.33 -7.27 -9.43
N VAL A 111 7.01 -8.35 -9.08
CA VAL A 111 8.48 -8.40 -9.06
C VAL A 111 9.10 -8.03 -10.42
N ASN A 112 8.47 -8.45 -11.52
CA ASN A 112 8.92 -8.21 -12.89
C ASN A 112 8.35 -6.92 -13.51
N THR A 113 7.57 -6.13 -12.74
CA THR A 113 7.02 -4.85 -13.19
C THR A 113 7.88 -3.72 -12.65
N CYS A 114 8.28 -2.80 -13.51
CA CYS A 114 8.97 -1.58 -13.13
C CYS A 114 8.09 -0.34 -13.31
N GLY A 115 8.45 0.75 -12.66
CA GLY A 115 7.80 2.04 -12.85
C GLY A 115 7.36 2.72 -11.56
N LEU A 116 6.38 3.60 -11.66
CA LEU A 116 5.93 4.46 -10.56
C LEU A 116 5.24 3.67 -9.46
N LEU A 117 5.78 3.79 -8.26
CA LEU A 117 5.15 3.35 -7.02
C LEU A 117 5.16 4.53 -6.03
N LEU A 118 3.99 4.87 -5.51
CA LEU A 118 3.88 5.95 -4.51
C LEU A 118 3.95 5.38 -3.10
N PHE A 119 4.58 6.14 -2.21
CA PHE A 119 4.56 5.89 -0.77
C PHE A 119 4.08 7.14 -0.05
N THR A 120 3.37 6.94 1.05
CA THR A 120 2.95 8.03 1.92
C THR A 120 3.06 7.64 3.39
N THR A 121 3.17 8.63 4.27
CA THR A 121 3.03 8.44 5.72
C THR A 121 1.57 8.53 6.18
N ASP A 122 0.66 8.98 5.30
CA ASP A 122 -0.77 9.12 5.59
C ASP A 122 -1.56 7.92 5.08
N GLY A 123 -2.07 7.10 6.02
CA GLY A 123 -2.85 5.91 5.70
C GLY A 123 -4.23 6.21 5.11
N GLU A 124 -4.78 7.41 5.32
CA GLU A 124 -6.05 7.80 4.72
C GLU A 124 -5.85 8.19 3.26
N LEU A 125 -4.78 8.93 2.97
CA LEU A 125 -4.39 9.23 1.60
C LEU A 125 -4.11 7.94 0.81
N ALA A 126 -3.33 7.02 1.38
CA ALA A 126 -3.07 5.72 0.76
C ALA A 126 -4.39 4.97 0.45
N ASN A 127 -5.30 4.92 1.41
CA ASN A 127 -6.60 4.27 1.21
C ASN A 127 -7.44 4.96 0.13
N ARG A 128 -7.48 6.29 0.09
CA ARG A 128 -8.21 7.05 -0.94
C ARG A 128 -7.68 6.77 -2.34
N LEU A 129 -6.36 6.63 -2.49
CA LEU A 129 -5.72 6.34 -3.78
C LEU A 129 -5.88 4.88 -4.22
N MET A 130 -6.01 3.94 -3.27
CA MET A 130 -6.09 2.51 -3.57
C MET A 130 -7.51 1.97 -3.66
N HIS A 131 -8.46 2.58 -2.93
CA HIS A 131 -9.81 2.01 -2.80
C HIS A 131 -10.54 1.98 -4.14
N PRO A 132 -11.09 0.84 -4.58
CA PRO A 132 -11.72 0.69 -5.89
C PRO A 132 -12.84 1.69 -6.17
N SER A 133 -13.61 2.09 -5.12
CA SER A 133 -14.71 3.08 -5.27
C SER A 133 -14.25 4.48 -5.65
N ARG A 134 -12.94 4.75 -5.64
CA ARG A 134 -12.38 6.04 -6.06
C ARG A 134 -11.98 6.06 -7.52
N GLU A 135 -11.96 4.90 -8.17
CA GLU A 135 -11.68 4.73 -9.60
C GLU A 135 -10.45 5.51 -10.10
N VAL A 136 -9.40 5.60 -9.25
CA VAL A 136 -8.15 6.26 -9.63
C VAL A 136 -7.51 5.48 -10.77
N GLU A 137 -7.34 6.13 -11.89
CA GLU A 137 -6.78 5.52 -13.09
C GLU A 137 -5.30 5.20 -12.90
N ARG A 138 -4.93 4.01 -13.36
CA ARG A 138 -3.55 3.53 -13.44
C ARG A 138 -3.26 3.15 -14.88
N GLU A 139 -2.22 3.75 -15.44
CA GLU A 139 -1.78 3.47 -16.81
C GLU A 139 -0.54 2.59 -16.78
N TYR A 140 -0.54 1.57 -17.61
CA TYR A 140 0.56 0.62 -17.77
C TYR A 140 0.96 0.51 -19.23
N ALA A 141 2.27 0.49 -19.51
CA ALA A 141 2.81 0.04 -20.78
C ALA A 141 3.03 -1.48 -20.69
N VAL A 142 2.30 -2.23 -21.49
CA VAL A 142 2.34 -3.70 -21.49
C VAL A 142 2.99 -4.17 -22.78
N ARG A 143 4.04 -4.99 -22.63
CA ARG A 143 4.67 -5.68 -23.75
C ARG A 143 4.04 -7.05 -23.96
N VAL A 144 3.52 -7.27 -25.14
CA VAL A 144 2.87 -8.52 -25.54
C VAL A 144 3.71 -9.22 -26.60
N PHE A 145 3.91 -10.51 -26.42
CA PHE A 145 4.51 -11.36 -27.44
C PHE A 145 3.46 -11.76 -28.49
N GLY A 146 3.76 -11.52 -29.75
CA GLY A 146 2.84 -11.79 -30.85
C GLY A 146 1.89 -10.63 -31.15
N GLN A 147 0.98 -10.89 -32.10
CA GLN A 147 -0.05 -9.93 -32.50
C GLN A 147 -1.34 -10.15 -31.73
N VAL A 148 -1.94 -9.05 -31.32
CA VAL A 148 -3.28 -9.05 -30.70
C VAL A 148 -4.26 -8.57 -31.76
N ASP A 149 -5.20 -9.42 -32.15
CA ASP A 149 -6.24 -9.06 -33.09
C ASP A 149 -7.31 -8.14 -32.48
N ASP A 150 -8.05 -7.45 -33.34
CA ASP A 150 -9.10 -6.50 -32.91
C ASP A 150 -10.22 -7.17 -32.11
N ALA A 151 -10.46 -8.46 -32.31
CA ALA A 151 -11.48 -9.20 -31.55
C ALA A 151 -11.05 -9.34 -30.10
N LYS A 152 -9.81 -9.75 -29.84
CA LYS A 152 -9.24 -9.83 -28.49
C LYS A 152 -9.18 -8.47 -27.78
N LEU A 153 -8.80 -7.41 -28.52
CA LEU A 153 -8.79 -6.05 -27.96
C LEU A 153 -10.20 -5.61 -27.53
N ARG A 154 -11.22 -5.92 -28.34
CA ARG A 154 -12.62 -5.66 -27.99
C ARG A 154 -13.07 -6.46 -26.76
N ASP A 155 -12.72 -7.74 -26.69
CA ASP A 155 -13.09 -8.60 -25.57
C ASP A 155 -12.43 -8.10 -24.26
N LEU A 156 -11.15 -7.76 -24.28
CA LEU A 156 -10.43 -7.19 -23.15
C LEU A 156 -11.00 -5.84 -22.67
N SER A 157 -11.58 -5.06 -23.57
CA SER A 157 -12.24 -3.79 -23.22
C SER A 157 -13.67 -3.99 -22.73
N ARG A 158 -14.39 -5.02 -23.23
CA ARG A 158 -15.75 -5.35 -22.77
C ARG A 158 -15.76 -6.09 -21.44
N GLY A 159 -14.71 -6.83 -21.18
CA GLY A 159 -14.54 -7.65 -20.01
C GLY A 159 -14.34 -9.11 -20.31
N VAL A 160 -13.44 -9.72 -19.58
CA VAL A 160 -13.11 -11.13 -19.60
C VAL A 160 -13.30 -11.72 -18.21
N GLN A 161 -13.61 -13.03 -18.16
CA GLN A 161 -13.70 -13.74 -16.90
C GLN A 161 -12.31 -14.25 -16.51
N LEU A 162 -11.82 -13.81 -15.35
CA LEU A 162 -10.64 -14.33 -14.69
C LEU A 162 -11.06 -15.29 -13.56
N GLU A 163 -10.09 -15.96 -12.95
CA GLU A 163 -10.34 -16.88 -11.83
C GLU A 163 -10.98 -16.19 -10.61
N ASP A 164 -10.62 -14.93 -10.39
CA ASP A 164 -11.09 -14.10 -9.27
C ASP A 164 -12.27 -13.18 -9.65
N GLY A 165 -12.83 -13.31 -10.85
CA GLY A 165 -14.02 -12.58 -11.30
C GLY A 165 -13.85 -11.85 -12.62
N PRO A 166 -14.87 -11.09 -13.05
CA PRO A 166 -14.83 -10.33 -14.29
C PRO A 166 -13.81 -9.19 -14.19
N ALA A 167 -13.08 -8.92 -15.27
CA ALA A 167 -12.10 -7.84 -15.38
C ALA A 167 -12.15 -7.19 -16.76
N ALA A 168 -11.90 -5.89 -16.83
CA ALA A 168 -11.83 -5.14 -18.08
C ALA A 168 -10.80 -4.04 -18.00
N PHE A 169 -10.16 -3.74 -19.11
CA PHE A 169 -9.40 -2.51 -19.24
C PHE A 169 -10.35 -1.34 -19.58
N LYS A 170 -10.15 -0.21 -18.93
CA LYS A 170 -10.88 1.03 -19.27
C LYS A 170 -10.51 1.52 -20.66
N THR A 171 -9.23 1.48 -20.99
CA THR A 171 -8.72 1.77 -22.33
C THR A 171 -7.57 0.82 -22.69
N ILE A 172 -7.45 0.52 -23.99
CA ILE A 172 -6.32 -0.19 -24.58
C ILE A 172 -5.92 0.57 -25.84
N LYS A 173 -4.66 0.97 -25.93
CA LYS A 173 -4.15 1.67 -27.11
C LYS A 173 -2.83 1.05 -27.56
N PHE A 174 -2.72 0.72 -28.83
CA PHE A 174 -1.46 0.31 -29.42
C PHE A 174 -0.46 1.47 -29.32
N SER A 175 0.74 1.18 -28.83
CA SER A 175 1.79 2.16 -28.54
C SER A 175 3.05 1.94 -29.38
N GLY A 176 3.05 0.98 -30.28
CA GLY A 176 4.18 0.65 -31.14
C GLY A 176 4.75 -0.74 -30.88
N GLY A 177 5.88 -1.05 -31.50
CA GLY A 177 6.59 -2.31 -31.36
C GLY A 177 7.32 -2.68 -32.64
N GLU A 178 8.38 -3.48 -32.49
CA GLU A 178 9.14 -4.03 -33.60
C GLU A 178 9.13 -5.56 -33.55
N GLY A 179 8.95 -6.17 -34.72
CA GLY A 179 8.94 -7.62 -34.87
C GLY A 179 7.76 -8.28 -34.14
N ILE A 180 8.09 -9.24 -33.26
CA ILE A 180 7.10 -10.04 -32.54
C ILE A 180 6.66 -9.43 -31.21
N ASN A 181 7.24 -8.33 -30.77
CA ASN A 181 6.87 -7.64 -29.54
C ASN A 181 6.04 -6.40 -29.85
N GLN A 182 4.88 -6.32 -29.28
CA GLN A 182 3.98 -5.18 -29.40
C GLN A 182 3.72 -4.55 -28.04
N TRP A 183 3.65 -3.21 -28.01
CA TRP A 183 3.38 -2.45 -26.82
C TRP A 183 1.96 -1.86 -26.84
N TYR A 184 1.29 -1.95 -25.73
CA TYR A 184 -0.02 -1.38 -25.51
C TYR A 184 -0.03 -0.55 -24.24
N ASN A 185 -0.58 0.66 -24.30
CA ASN A 185 -0.92 1.42 -23.11
C ASN A 185 -2.33 1.02 -22.69
N VAL A 186 -2.45 0.53 -21.46
CA VAL A 186 -3.71 0.07 -20.87
C VAL A 186 -4.01 0.87 -19.61
N THR A 187 -5.29 1.21 -19.40
CA THR A 187 -5.74 1.91 -18.20
C THR A 187 -6.67 1.02 -17.39
N LEU A 188 -6.41 0.98 -16.08
CA LEU A 188 -7.18 0.26 -15.08
C LEU A 188 -7.65 1.22 -13.98
N THR A 189 -8.79 0.93 -13.36
CA THR A 189 -9.29 1.63 -12.17
C THR A 189 -9.28 0.76 -10.93
N GLU A 190 -9.02 -0.53 -11.09
CA GLU A 190 -8.89 -1.50 -9.99
C GLU A 190 -7.46 -2.05 -9.92
N GLY A 191 -7.10 -2.63 -8.77
CA GLY A 191 -5.85 -3.33 -8.56
C GLY A 191 -6.13 -4.73 -8.00
N ARG A 192 -5.75 -5.71 -8.75
CA ARG A 192 -5.81 -7.14 -8.39
C ARG A 192 -4.42 -7.70 -8.26
#